data_2178d32abfce60ed2a0fbde8f206fc22
#
_entry.id   2178d32abfce60ed2a0fbde8f206fc22
#
_cell.length_a   1.000
_cell.length_b   1.000
_cell.length_c   1.000
_cell.angle_alpha   90.00
_cell.angle_beta   90.00
_cell.angle_gamma   90.00
#
_symmetry.space_group_name_H-M   'P 1'
#
loop_
_entity.id
_entity.type
_entity.pdbx_description
1 polymer ?
#
loop_
_entity_poly.entity_id
_entity_poly.type
_entity_poly.pdbx_seq_one_letter_code
_entity_poly.pdbx_strand_id
1 'polypeptide(L)'
;MFKNHTLSVMAALLVLCGILTGCKSSLDGAQVKDPTMDSSQFVNITDVVPDALLEIRYFSTYNFVGARIDGYEEPVALMTRQAADSLRAVSDDLRHHGYCLKIYDAYRPQRGVDHFLRWALDETDTITKAYFYPRLTKKEVFDGEYVAEKSGHSRGSTVDLTLVDMKTGKELDMGGTFDWFGIESHPDYGGGNPETLDFEQVNPAFTSVQFYNRMVLRSAMMRHGFLPLENEWWHFRLANEPFPDTYFNFPVRTLPAPAR
;
A
#
# COMPACT_ATOMS: atom_id res chain seq x y z
N MET A 1 17.49 36.76 -68.57
CA MET A 1 18.62 36.40 -69.46
C MET A 1 18.96 34.93 -69.19
N PHE A 2 18.73 34.11 -70.23
CA PHE A 2 19.31 32.75 -70.46
C PHE A 2 19.15 31.65 -69.39
N LYS A 3 18.82 30.46 -69.71
CA LYS A 3 18.27 29.63 -70.79
C LYS A 3 18.16 28.22 -70.23
N ASN A 4 17.08 27.54 -70.63
CA ASN A 4 16.81 26.11 -70.58
C ASN A 4 18.00 25.20 -70.86
N HIS A 5 18.01 23.99 -70.27
CA HIS A 5 18.13 22.76 -71.06
C HIS A 5 17.53 21.59 -70.29
N THR A 6 16.46 21.05 -70.86
CA THR A 6 15.93 19.71 -70.76
C THR A 6 16.90 18.70 -71.33
N LEU A 7 17.07 17.55 -70.70
CA LEU A 7 17.42 16.32 -71.39
C LEU A 7 16.67 15.11 -70.78
N SER A 8 15.82 14.60 -71.61
CA SER A 8 15.11 13.34 -71.48
C SER A 8 16.04 12.20 -71.86
N VAL A 9 16.10 11.10 -71.09
CA VAL A 9 16.53 9.80 -71.58
C VAL A 9 15.58 8.72 -71.06
N MET A 10 14.96 8.05 -72.03
CA MET A 10 14.10 6.88 -71.92
C MET A 10 14.92 5.62 -71.71
N ALA A 11 14.24 4.66 -71.11
CA ALA A 11 14.27 3.21 -71.32
C ALA A 11 15.29 2.36 -70.59
N ALA A 12 14.82 1.49 -69.72
CA ALA A 12 14.67 0.08 -70.10
C ALA A 12 14.02 -0.73 -68.98
N LEU A 13 12.86 -1.33 -69.29
CA LEU A 13 12.23 -2.38 -68.49
C LEU A 13 13.08 -3.65 -68.55
N LEU A 14 13.52 -4.16 -67.43
CA LEU A 14 13.93 -5.56 -67.28
C LEU A 14 13.07 -6.15 -66.14
N VAL A 15 12.10 -6.97 -66.56
CA VAL A 15 11.31 -7.82 -65.69
C VAL A 15 12.21 -8.97 -65.22
N LEU A 16 12.62 -8.92 -63.93
CA LEU A 16 13.23 -10.07 -63.29
C LEU A 16 12.21 -10.66 -62.33
N CYS A 17 11.59 -11.77 -62.76
CA CYS A 17 10.71 -12.58 -61.93
C CYS A 17 11.56 -13.35 -60.92
N GLY A 18 11.77 -12.76 -59.72
CA GLY A 18 12.41 -13.41 -58.61
C GLY A 18 11.37 -14.05 -57.70
N ILE A 19 11.39 -15.37 -57.64
CA ILE A 19 10.59 -16.17 -56.71
C ILE A 19 11.07 -15.85 -55.29
N LEU A 20 10.35 -14.96 -54.58
CA LEU A 20 10.53 -14.76 -53.15
C LEU A 20 9.78 -15.87 -52.41
N THR A 21 10.51 -16.94 -52.08
CA THR A 21 10.10 -17.87 -51.01
C THR A 21 10.00 -17.07 -49.71
N GLY A 22 8.77 -16.72 -49.32
CA GLY A 22 8.50 -16.04 -48.09
C GLY A 22 8.87 -16.90 -46.89
N CYS A 23 10.00 -16.59 -46.29
CA CYS A 23 10.30 -17.03 -44.94
C CYS A 23 9.36 -16.25 -44.02
N LYS A 24 8.22 -16.85 -43.63
CA LYS A 24 7.43 -16.36 -42.49
C LYS A 24 8.26 -16.54 -41.23
N SER A 25 9.05 -15.54 -40.86
CA SER A 25 9.50 -15.43 -39.49
C SER A 25 8.27 -15.16 -38.64
N SER A 26 7.78 -16.17 -37.93
CA SER A 26 6.89 -16.01 -36.79
C SER A 26 7.68 -15.23 -35.77
N LEU A 27 7.48 -13.91 -35.73
CA LEU A 27 7.74 -13.11 -34.56
C LEU A 27 6.67 -13.56 -33.55
N ASP A 28 6.97 -14.61 -32.78
CA ASP A 28 6.32 -14.86 -31.54
C ASP A 28 6.55 -13.59 -30.71
N GLY A 29 5.55 -12.72 -30.72
CA GLY A 29 5.50 -11.55 -29.87
C GLY A 29 5.42 -12.03 -28.43
N ALA A 30 6.57 -12.26 -27.80
CA ALA A 30 6.62 -12.34 -26.36
C ALA A 30 6.02 -11.02 -25.85
N GLN A 31 4.77 -11.06 -25.40
CA GLN A 31 4.17 -9.94 -24.70
C GLN A 31 5.09 -9.62 -23.53
N VAL A 32 5.71 -8.45 -23.55
CA VAL A 32 6.46 -7.94 -22.41
C VAL A 32 5.44 -7.84 -21.28
N LYS A 33 5.50 -8.79 -20.33
CA LYS A 33 4.61 -8.77 -19.17
C LYS A 33 4.90 -7.49 -18.40
N ASP A 34 3.85 -6.73 -18.14
CA ASP A 34 3.95 -5.56 -17.26
C ASP A 34 4.42 -6.02 -15.86
N PRO A 35 5.61 -5.63 -15.41
CA PRO A 35 6.15 -6.06 -14.13
C PRO A 35 5.30 -5.63 -12.95
N THR A 36 4.51 -4.55 -13.09
CA THR A 36 3.60 -4.07 -12.05
C THR A 36 2.41 -5.00 -11.81
N MET A 37 2.15 -5.92 -12.73
CA MET A 37 1.10 -6.93 -12.64
C MET A 37 1.59 -8.28 -12.14
N ASP A 38 2.87 -8.42 -11.79
CA ASP A 38 3.46 -9.66 -11.28
C ASP A 38 3.31 -9.79 -9.76
N SER A 39 2.48 -10.73 -9.33
CA SER A 39 2.28 -11.06 -7.91
C SER A 39 3.12 -12.22 -7.39
N SER A 40 4.06 -12.75 -8.19
CA SER A 40 4.80 -13.99 -7.88
C SER A 40 5.64 -13.93 -6.59
N GLN A 41 6.01 -12.73 -6.15
CA GLN A 41 6.76 -12.50 -4.91
C GLN A 41 5.86 -12.15 -3.71
N PHE A 42 4.54 -12.18 -3.90
CA PHE A 42 3.57 -11.88 -2.85
C PHE A 42 2.96 -13.16 -2.27
N VAL A 43 2.44 -13.01 -1.06
CA VAL A 43 1.74 -14.08 -0.33
C VAL A 43 0.49 -13.50 0.34
N ASN A 44 -0.50 -14.35 0.61
CA ASN A 44 -1.55 -14.01 1.55
C ASN A 44 -0.93 -13.95 2.96
N ILE A 45 -1.14 -12.87 3.70
CA ILE A 45 -0.60 -12.72 5.06
C ILE A 45 -1.05 -13.88 5.95
N THR A 46 -2.30 -14.32 5.83
CA THR A 46 -2.86 -15.42 6.62
C THR A 46 -2.22 -16.79 6.37
N ASP A 47 -1.53 -17.00 5.24
CA ASP A 47 -0.76 -18.22 4.99
C ASP A 47 0.55 -18.23 5.78
N VAL A 48 1.04 -17.07 6.20
CA VAL A 48 2.29 -16.88 6.95
C VAL A 48 2.02 -16.57 8.42
N VAL A 49 1.02 -15.77 8.72
CA VAL A 49 0.56 -15.36 10.04
C VAL A 49 -0.90 -15.81 10.21
N PRO A 50 -1.16 -17.11 10.50
CA PRO A 50 -2.51 -17.68 10.42
C PRO A 50 -3.48 -17.18 11.49
N ASP A 51 -2.99 -16.55 12.54
CA ASP A 51 -3.78 -15.94 13.61
C ASP A 51 -3.99 -14.43 13.42
N ALA A 52 -3.50 -13.84 12.33
CA ALA A 52 -3.81 -12.46 11.98
C ALA A 52 -5.30 -12.30 11.67
N LEU A 53 -5.93 -11.33 12.33
CA LEU A 53 -7.29 -10.94 12.05
C LEU A 53 -7.29 -9.94 10.89
N LEU A 54 -8.27 -10.03 10.00
CA LEU A 54 -8.38 -9.11 8.86
C LEU A 54 -9.64 -8.25 9.00
N GLU A 55 -9.46 -6.93 8.91
CA GLU A 55 -10.53 -5.96 8.71
C GLU A 55 -10.14 -5.02 7.58
N ILE A 56 -10.11 -5.55 6.36
CA ILE A 56 -9.61 -4.82 5.19
C ILE A 56 -10.54 -3.66 4.85
N ARG A 57 -10.15 -2.46 5.32
CA ARG A 57 -10.97 -1.24 5.29
C ARG A 57 -11.30 -0.82 3.86
N TYR A 58 -10.36 -0.96 2.96
CA TYR A 58 -10.51 -0.51 1.57
C TYR A 58 -11.29 -1.50 0.69
N PHE A 59 -11.53 -2.71 1.15
CA PHE A 59 -12.53 -3.59 0.54
C PHE A 59 -13.97 -3.20 0.91
N SER A 60 -14.17 -2.61 2.06
CA SER A 60 -15.48 -2.15 2.56
C SER A 60 -15.74 -0.68 2.23
N THR A 61 -16.89 -0.16 2.63
CA THR A 61 -17.21 1.28 2.61
C THR A 61 -16.79 2.00 3.91
N TYR A 62 -16.26 1.28 4.90
CA TYR A 62 -15.84 1.84 6.16
C TYR A 62 -14.39 2.33 6.09
N ASN A 63 -14.18 3.36 5.28
CA ASN A 63 -12.90 4.05 5.06
C ASN A 63 -13.17 5.55 4.79
N PHE A 64 -12.12 6.34 4.67
CA PHE A 64 -12.25 7.79 4.52
C PHE A 64 -12.85 8.24 3.18
N VAL A 65 -12.88 7.38 2.16
CA VAL A 65 -13.54 7.66 0.88
C VAL A 65 -15.04 7.37 0.96
N GLY A 66 -15.47 6.41 1.81
CA GLY A 66 -16.87 5.98 1.93
C GLY A 66 -17.32 5.00 0.85
N ALA A 67 -16.39 4.46 0.07
CA ALA A 67 -16.63 3.50 -1.01
C ALA A 67 -15.56 2.41 -1.00
N ARG A 68 -15.86 1.26 -1.63
CA ARG A 68 -14.81 0.26 -1.88
C ARG A 68 -13.78 0.83 -2.86
N ILE A 69 -12.52 0.66 -2.52
CA ILE A 69 -11.40 1.21 -3.27
C ILE A 69 -11.06 0.35 -4.48
N ASP A 70 -10.69 0.99 -5.57
CA ASP A 70 -10.36 0.32 -6.84
C ASP A 70 -9.23 -0.68 -6.64
N GLY A 71 -9.46 -1.88 -7.18
CA GLY A 71 -8.48 -2.97 -7.11
C GLY A 71 -8.61 -3.87 -5.89
N TYR A 72 -9.47 -3.59 -4.92
CA TYR A 72 -9.79 -4.51 -3.83
C TYR A 72 -10.96 -5.41 -4.26
N GLU A 73 -10.64 -6.64 -4.68
CA GLU A 73 -11.62 -7.62 -5.16
C GLU A 73 -12.08 -8.56 -4.05
N GLU A 74 -11.22 -8.83 -3.05
CA GLU A 74 -11.51 -9.68 -1.89
C GLU A 74 -10.97 -9.04 -0.59
N PRO A 75 -11.56 -9.38 0.58
CA PRO A 75 -11.14 -8.86 1.88
C PRO A 75 -9.90 -9.61 2.42
N VAL A 76 -8.84 -9.66 1.64
CA VAL A 76 -7.58 -10.33 1.98
C VAL A 76 -6.43 -9.32 2.06
N ALA A 77 -5.39 -9.68 2.82
CA ALA A 77 -4.17 -8.90 2.95
C ALA A 77 -3.03 -9.60 2.24
N LEU A 78 -2.39 -8.91 1.32
CA LEU A 78 -1.23 -9.40 0.56
C LEU A 78 0.02 -8.63 0.96
N MET A 79 1.18 -9.31 0.91
CA MET A 79 2.46 -8.71 1.22
C MET A 79 3.57 -9.41 0.45
N THR A 80 4.70 -8.75 0.21
CA THR A 80 5.89 -9.45 -0.28
C THR A 80 6.29 -10.55 0.71
N ARG A 81 6.80 -11.67 0.20
CA ARG A 81 7.23 -12.81 1.05
C ARG A 81 8.17 -12.33 2.15
N GLN A 82 9.16 -11.52 1.82
CA GLN A 82 10.14 -11.03 2.79
C GLN A 82 9.49 -10.21 3.91
N ALA A 83 8.54 -9.33 3.59
CA ALA A 83 7.84 -8.54 4.60
C ALA A 83 6.89 -9.41 5.44
N ALA A 84 6.24 -10.40 4.84
CA ALA A 84 5.39 -11.35 5.57
C ALA A 84 6.19 -12.22 6.55
N ASP A 85 7.40 -12.65 6.19
CA ASP A 85 8.28 -13.39 7.08
C ASP A 85 8.72 -12.54 8.29
N SER A 86 9.02 -11.24 8.09
CA SER A 86 9.27 -10.29 9.18
C SER A 86 8.03 -10.05 10.04
N LEU A 87 6.84 -9.93 9.42
CA LEU A 87 5.58 -9.78 10.15
C LEU A 87 5.24 -11.03 10.98
N ARG A 88 5.62 -12.22 10.51
CA ARG A 88 5.51 -13.47 11.29
C ARG A 88 6.33 -13.37 12.57
N ALA A 89 7.56 -12.87 12.49
CA ALA A 89 8.41 -12.72 13.68
C ALA A 89 7.82 -11.69 14.67
N VAL A 90 7.18 -10.61 14.16
CA VAL A 90 6.41 -9.66 15.01
C VAL A 90 5.27 -10.38 15.72
N SER A 91 4.48 -11.17 14.98
CA SER A 91 3.36 -11.91 15.54
C SER A 91 3.81 -12.91 16.62
N ASP A 92 4.87 -13.67 16.34
CA ASP A 92 5.41 -14.65 17.30
C ASP A 92 5.89 -13.97 18.60
N ASP A 93 6.55 -12.80 18.51
CA ASP A 93 6.99 -12.00 19.66
C ASP A 93 5.76 -11.52 20.50
N LEU A 94 4.77 -10.92 19.85
CA LEU A 94 3.60 -10.35 20.51
C LEU A 94 2.70 -11.42 21.14
N ARG A 95 2.63 -12.61 20.56
CA ARG A 95 1.88 -13.76 21.14
C ARG A 95 2.38 -14.17 22.52
N HIS A 96 3.67 -14.09 22.79
CA HIS A 96 4.23 -14.34 24.12
C HIS A 96 3.72 -13.34 25.16
N HIS A 97 3.23 -12.19 24.70
CA HIS A 97 2.63 -11.15 25.53
C HIS A 97 1.09 -11.16 25.52
N GLY A 98 0.48 -12.14 24.85
CA GLY A 98 -0.98 -12.32 24.80
C GLY A 98 -1.68 -11.46 23.75
N TYR A 99 -0.97 -10.99 22.72
CA TYR A 99 -1.52 -10.17 21.65
C TYR A 99 -1.47 -10.91 20.31
N CYS A 100 -2.44 -10.63 19.44
CA CYS A 100 -2.40 -10.96 18.01
C CYS A 100 -2.57 -9.71 17.15
N LEU A 101 -2.18 -9.82 15.88
CA LEU A 101 -2.24 -8.74 14.92
C LEU A 101 -3.65 -8.65 14.31
N LYS A 102 -4.11 -7.42 14.09
CA LYS A 102 -5.27 -7.13 13.24
C LYS A 102 -4.86 -6.18 12.13
N ILE A 103 -5.06 -6.59 10.89
CA ILE A 103 -4.61 -5.89 9.68
C ILE A 103 -5.78 -5.07 9.11
N TYR A 104 -5.55 -3.79 8.87
CA TYR A 104 -6.48 -2.88 8.22
C TYR A 104 -6.20 -2.72 6.73
N ASP A 105 -4.91 -2.66 6.35
CA ASP A 105 -4.43 -2.64 4.98
C ASP A 105 -3.00 -3.22 4.89
N ALA A 106 -2.63 -3.69 3.69
CA ALA A 106 -1.27 -4.13 3.41
C ALA A 106 -0.87 -3.72 1.98
N TYR A 107 -0.69 -4.64 1.03
CA TYR A 107 -0.52 -4.25 -0.35
C TYR A 107 -1.76 -3.53 -0.87
N ARG A 108 -1.55 -2.31 -1.38
CA ARG A 108 -2.56 -1.47 -2.02
C ARG A 108 -2.14 -1.25 -3.48
N PRO A 109 -2.92 -1.69 -4.47
CA PRO A 109 -2.55 -1.49 -5.87
C PRO A 109 -2.52 0.00 -6.22
N GLN A 110 -1.67 0.41 -7.16
CA GLN A 110 -1.56 1.81 -7.58
C GLN A 110 -2.93 2.40 -7.97
N ARG A 111 -3.81 1.62 -8.61
CA ARG A 111 -5.18 2.08 -8.93
C ARG A 111 -6.00 2.46 -7.69
N GLY A 112 -5.70 1.86 -6.54
CA GLY A 112 -6.32 2.25 -5.25
C GLY A 112 -5.81 3.61 -4.78
N VAL A 113 -4.52 3.88 -4.93
CA VAL A 113 -3.93 5.21 -4.68
C VAL A 113 -4.51 6.24 -5.64
N ASP A 114 -4.65 5.91 -6.92
CA ASP A 114 -5.27 6.77 -7.92
C ASP A 114 -6.74 7.08 -7.57
N HIS A 115 -7.45 6.14 -6.92
CA HIS A 115 -8.81 6.38 -6.41
C HIS A 115 -8.80 7.42 -5.27
N PHE A 116 -7.84 7.35 -4.34
CA PHE A 116 -7.68 8.36 -3.29
C PHE A 116 -7.42 9.74 -3.87
N LEU A 117 -6.59 9.84 -4.92
CA LEU A 117 -6.32 11.11 -5.59
C LEU A 117 -7.58 11.70 -6.23
N ARG A 118 -8.39 10.88 -6.91
CA ARG A 118 -9.67 11.33 -7.48
C ARG A 118 -10.63 11.81 -6.39
N TRP A 119 -10.70 11.09 -5.27
CA TRP A 119 -11.49 11.52 -4.11
C TRP A 119 -10.98 12.85 -3.54
N ALA A 120 -9.66 13.01 -3.41
CA ALA A 120 -9.06 14.24 -2.88
C ALA A 120 -9.37 15.47 -3.75
N LEU A 121 -9.48 15.31 -5.07
CA LEU A 121 -9.80 16.37 -6.02
C LEU A 121 -11.29 16.76 -6.03
N ASP A 122 -12.18 15.92 -5.51
CA ASP A 122 -13.61 16.23 -5.38
C ASP A 122 -13.90 16.86 -4.00
N GLU A 123 -13.76 18.18 -3.92
CA GLU A 123 -14.02 18.93 -2.68
C GLU A 123 -15.50 18.90 -2.25
N THR A 124 -16.42 18.51 -3.12
CA THR A 124 -17.86 18.46 -2.82
C THR A 124 -18.27 17.20 -2.07
N ASP A 125 -17.53 16.11 -2.22
CA ASP A 125 -17.75 14.88 -1.48
C ASP A 125 -17.18 15.01 -0.06
N THR A 126 -18.05 15.21 0.91
CA THR A 126 -17.71 15.37 2.35
C THR A 126 -18.40 14.33 3.23
N ILE A 127 -18.89 13.24 2.64
CA ILE A 127 -19.74 12.25 3.34
C ILE A 127 -19.05 11.64 4.58
N THR A 128 -17.73 11.45 4.52
CA THR A 128 -16.92 10.84 5.58
C THR A 128 -16.19 11.86 6.45
N LYS A 129 -16.27 13.17 6.11
CA LYS A 129 -15.51 14.24 6.74
C LYS A 129 -15.67 14.28 8.26
N ALA A 130 -16.89 14.18 8.74
CA ALA A 130 -17.18 14.26 10.17
C ALA A 130 -16.49 13.16 11.00
N TYR A 131 -16.18 12.02 10.37
CA TYR A 131 -15.61 10.86 11.05
C TYR A 131 -14.09 10.73 10.87
N PHE A 132 -13.53 11.08 9.70
CA PHE A 132 -12.12 10.82 9.40
C PHE A 132 -11.24 12.09 9.39
N TYR A 133 -11.79 13.25 8.98
CA TYR A 133 -11.02 14.49 8.84
C TYR A 133 -11.84 15.75 9.20
N PRO A 134 -12.48 15.80 10.39
CA PRO A 134 -13.48 16.84 10.70
C PRO A 134 -12.89 18.26 10.70
N ARG A 135 -11.60 18.40 10.93
CA ARG A 135 -10.90 19.69 11.04
C ARG A 135 -10.10 20.06 9.78
N LEU A 136 -9.93 19.13 8.86
CA LEU A 136 -9.12 19.34 7.64
C LEU A 136 -10.02 19.51 6.42
N THR A 137 -9.51 20.21 5.42
CA THR A 137 -9.98 20.14 4.04
C THR A 137 -9.29 18.96 3.34
N LYS A 138 -9.82 18.48 2.22
CA LYS A 138 -9.15 17.44 1.43
C LYS A 138 -7.77 17.86 0.93
N LYS A 139 -7.61 19.17 0.64
CA LYS A 139 -6.30 19.75 0.29
C LYS A 139 -5.32 19.61 1.45
N GLU A 140 -5.73 19.92 2.69
CA GLU A 140 -4.87 19.77 3.86
C GLU A 140 -4.58 18.30 4.18
N VAL A 141 -5.49 17.37 3.91
CA VAL A 141 -5.22 15.93 4.00
C VAL A 141 -4.12 15.51 3.03
N PHE A 142 -4.12 16.05 1.83
CA PHE A 142 -3.08 15.79 0.83
C PHE A 142 -1.76 16.48 1.17
N ASP A 143 -1.80 17.79 1.49
CA ASP A 143 -0.61 18.57 1.85
C ASP A 143 0.05 18.06 3.16
N GLY A 144 -0.73 17.44 4.05
CA GLY A 144 -0.27 16.81 5.29
C GLY A 144 0.29 15.40 5.11
N GLU A 145 0.44 14.95 3.86
CA GLU A 145 1.01 13.64 3.50
C GLU A 145 0.22 12.41 4.01
N TYR A 146 -1.05 12.60 4.44
CA TYR A 146 -1.93 11.47 4.76
C TYR A 146 -2.37 10.71 3.51
N VAL A 147 -2.44 11.39 2.35
CA VAL A 147 -2.71 10.81 1.04
C VAL A 147 -1.68 11.33 0.04
N ALA A 148 -0.94 10.43 -0.62
CA ALA A 148 0.13 10.75 -1.54
C ALA A 148 -0.10 10.14 -2.94
N GLU A 149 0.53 10.71 -3.99
CA GLU A 149 0.49 10.18 -5.36
C GLU A 149 1.13 8.79 -5.52
N LYS A 150 2.06 8.47 -4.64
CA LYS A 150 2.75 7.19 -4.57
C LYS A 150 2.76 6.70 -3.13
N SER A 151 2.38 5.46 -2.93
CA SER A 151 2.28 4.88 -1.59
C SER A 151 3.29 3.76 -1.38
N GLY A 152 3.85 3.68 -0.18
CA GLY A 152 4.63 2.54 0.27
C GLY A 152 3.88 1.21 0.16
N HIS A 153 2.57 1.25 0.37
CA HIS A 153 1.70 0.08 0.23
C HIS A 153 1.73 -0.53 -1.17
N SER A 154 1.84 0.29 -2.23
CA SER A 154 1.93 -0.22 -3.60
C SER A 154 3.22 -0.97 -3.90
N ARG A 155 4.25 -0.84 -3.06
CA ARG A 155 5.50 -1.60 -3.15
C ARG A 155 5.44 -2.95 -2.43
N GLY A 156 4.33 -3.22 -1.70
CA GLY A 156 4.01 -4.52 -1.12
C GLY A 156 4.72 -4.86 0.19
N SER A 157 5.42 -3.91 0.82
CA SER A 157 6.15 -4.15 2.07
C SER A 157 5.75 -3.19 3.20
N THR A 158 4.56 -2.59 3.08
CA THR A 158 3.94 -1.71 4.07
C THR A 158 2.66 -2.34 4.59
N VAL A 159 2.36 -2.13 5.86
CA VAL A 159 1.18 -2.66 6.54
C VAL A 159 0.63 -1.65 7.54
N ASP A 160 -0.70 -1.54 7.59
CA ASP A 160 -1.47 -0.82 8.59
C ASP A 160 -2.15 -1.82 9.52
N LEU A 161 -1.88 -1.72 10.83
CA LEU A 161 -2.32 -2.74 11.76
C LEU A 161 -2.50 -2.21 13.20
N THR A 162 -3.18 -3.02 14.01
CA THR A 162 -3.33 -2.82 15.44
C THR A 162 -3.14 -4.13 16.19
N LEU A 163 -3.25 -4.08 17.53
CA LEU A 163 -3.16 -5.22 18.42
C LEU A 163 -4.54 -5.60 18.97
N VAL A 164 -4.76 -6.89 19.09
CA VAL A 164 -5.92 -7.47 19.75
C VAL A 164 -5.45 -8.30 20.96
N ASP A 165 -6.03 -8.06 22.12
CA ASP A 165 -5.83 -8.88 23.31
C ASP A 165 -6.48 -10.26 23.10
N MET A 166 -5.68 -11.31 23.10
CA MET A 166 -6.12 -12.68 22.79
C MET A 166 -7.09 -13.23 23.84
N LYS A 167 -7.06 -12.72 25.07
CA LYS A 167 -7.94 -13.19 26.15
C LYS A 167 -9.35 -12.61 26.02
N THR A 168 -9.44 -11.34 25.61
CA THR A 168 -10.72 -10.62 25.53
C THR A 168 -11.28 -10.57 24.12
N GLY A 169 -10.44 -10.78 23.09
CA GLY A 169 -10.78 -10.60 21.68
C GLY A 169 -11.01 -9.13 21.28
N LYS A 170 -10.60 -8.18 22.12
CA LYS A 170 -10.79 -6.74 21.87
C LYS A 170 -9.49 -6.11 21.39
N GLU A 171 -9.63 -5.13 20.50
CA GLU A 171 -8.51 -4.25 20.13
C GLU A 171 -8.01 -3.48 21.36
N LEU A 172 -6.70 -3.26 21.39
CA LEU A 172 -6.14 -2.33 22.37
C LEU A 172 -6.57 -0.91 22.02
N ASP A 173 -6.89 -0.16 23.06
CA ASP A 173 -7.23 1.26 22.91
C ASP A 173 -5.97 2.06 22.54
N MET A 174 -5.88 2.49 21.29
CA MET A 174 -4.78 3.28 20.74
C MET A 174 -5.04 4.79 20.85
N GLY A 175 -6.20 5.22 21.43
CA GLY A 175 -6.56 6.61 21.59
C GLY A 175 -6.95 7.34 20.31
N GLY A 176 -7.15 6.60 19.23
CA GLY A 176 -7.59 7.10 17.92
C GLY A 176 -7.89 5.96 16.97
N THR A 177 -8.79 6.18 16.02
CA THR A 177 -9.16 5.17 15.03
C THR A 177 -8.20 5.18 13.86
N PHE A 178 -8.13 4.05 13.16
CA PHE A 178 -7.45 3.95 11.86
C PHE A 178 -7.99 4.99 10.88
N ASP A 179 -7.12 5.59 10.06
CA ASP A 179 -7.44 6.63 9.08
C ASP A 179 -8.01 7.94 9.66
N TRP A 180 -7.82 8.19 10.94
CA TRP A 180 -8.10 9.52 11.47
C TRP A 180 -7.02 10.51 11.03
N PHE A 181 -7.37 11.48 10.18
CA PHE A 181 -6.43 12.49 9.70
C PHE A 181 -6.38 13.68 10.67
N GLY A 182 -5.29 13.72 11.44
CA GLY A 182 -5.03 14.74 12.45
C GLY A 182 -3.92 14.32 13.40
N ILE A 183 -3.45 15.29 14.20
CA ILE A 183 -2.33 15.09 15.13
C ILE A 183 -2.57 13.98 16.17
N GLU A 184 -3.83 13.60 16.41
CA GLU A 184 -4.17 12.48 17.30
C GLU A 184 -3.65 11.14 16.80
N SER A 185 -3.34 11.02 15.49
CA SER A 185 -2.76 9.82 14.90
C SER A 185 -1.24 9.75 15.03
N HIS A 186 -0.59 10.85 15.38
CA HIS A 186 0.86 10.89 15.59
C HIS A 186 1.26 10.06 16.82
N PRO A 187 2.32 9.24 16.74
CA PRO A 187 2.77 8.39 17.85
C PRO A 187 3.08 9.15 19.15
N ASP A 188 3.52 10.40 19.06
CA ASP A 188 3.86 11.30 20.18
C ASP A 188 2.68 12.10 20.73
N TYR A 189 1.49 11.95 20.15
CA TYR A 189 0.31 12.69 20.57
C TYR A 189 0.05 12.55 22.06
N GLY A 190 -0.40 13.65 22.68
CA GLY A 190 -0.79 13.68 24.09
C GLY A 190 0.36 13.86 25.07
N GLY A 191 1.61 13.99 24.59
CA GLY A 191 2.79 14.22 25.41
C GLY A 191 3.71 13.02 25.55
N GLY A 192 3.55 12.03 24.68
CA GLY A 192 4.47 10.88 24.59
C GLY A 192 5.76 11.20 23.85
N ASN A 193 6.83 10.55 24.24
CA ASN A 193 8.09 10.53 23.50
C ASN A 193 8.39 9.10 23.01
N PRO A 194 8.22 8.80 21.71
CA PRO A 194 8.42 7.45 21.17
C PRO A 194 9.86 6.93 21.25
N GLU A 195 10.85 7.82 21.41
CA GLU A 195 12.28 7.44 21.47
C GLU A 195 12.70 7.07 22.89
N THR A 196 12.24 7.83 23.91
CA THR A 196 12.59 7.58 25.31
C THR A 196 11.54 6.76 26.04
N LEU A 197 10.36 6.59 25.45
CA LEU A 197 9.17 5.97 26.05
C LEU A 197 8.63 6.72 27.27
N ASP A 198 9.01 7.99 27.45
CA ASP A 198 8.47 8.84 28.49
C ASP A 198 7.09 9.35 28.07
N PHE A 199 6.23 9.58 29.05
CA PHE A 199 4.90 10.15 28.84
C PHE A 199 4.62 11.22 29.90
N GLU A 200 4.51 12.46 29.45
CA GLU A 200 4.01 13.58 30.24
C GLU A 200 2.68 14.04 29.67
N GLN A 201 1.58 13.75 30.37
CA GLN A 201 0.24 14.02 29.85
C GLN A 201 0.01 15.52 29.64
N VAL A 202 -0.01 15.95 28.38
CA VAL A 202 -0.34 17.33 28.00
C VAL A 202 -1.77 17.47 27.48
N ASN A 203 -2.42 16.35 27.13
CA ASN A 203 -3.82 16.32 26.74
C ASN A 203 -4.62 15.36 27.61
N PRO A 204 -5.61 15.84 28.40
CA PRO A 204 -6.42 14.99 29.28
C PRO A 204 -7.24 13.91 28.54
N ALA A 205 -7.50 14.10 27.26
CA ALA A 205 -8.25 13.14 26.42
C ALA A 205 -7.41 11.96 25.94
N PHE A 206 -6.08 12.01 26.13
CA PHE A 206 -5.17 10.94 25.74
C PHE A 206 -4.38 10.44 26.95
N THR A 207 -4.41 9.14 27.19
CA THR A 207 -3.88 8.52 28.41
C THR A 207 -2.52 7.86 28.18
N SER A 208 -1.76 7.66 29.26
CA SER A 208 -0.54 6.87 29.20
C SER A 208 -0.76 5.44 28.71
N VAL A 209 -1.91 4.84 29.01
CA VAL A 209 -2.25 3.47 28.50
C VAL A 209 -2.34 3.47 26.98
N GLN A 210 -2.98 4.46 26.39
CA GLN A 210 -3.08 4.59 24.93
C GLN A 210 -1.71 4.82 24.30
N PHE A 211 -0.88 5.66 24.90
CA PHE A 211 0.50 5.84 24.46
C PHE A 211 1.30 4.53 24.51
N TYR A 212 1.30 3.84 25.66
CA TYR A 212 2.06 2.60 25.79
C TYR A 212 1.52 1.47 24.88
N ASN A 213 0.23 1.40 24.62
CA ASN A 213 -0.32 0.46 23.63
C ASN A 213 0.29 0.70 22.24
N ARG A 214 0.39 1.96 21.79
CA ARG A 214 1.10 2.31 20.53
C ARG A 214 2.57 1.91 20.59
N MET A 215 3.24 2.12 21.73
CA MET A 215 4.67 1.80 21.89
C MET A 215 4.93 0.30 21.93
N VAL A 216 4.02 -0.52 22.44
CA VAL A 216 4.10 -2.00 22.33
C VAL A 216 4.12 -2.43 20.86
N LEU A 217 3.18 -1.92 20.05
CA LEU A 217 3.13 -2.19 18.62
C LEU A 217 4.40 -1.69 17.92
N ARG A 218 4.72 -0.39 18.09
CA ARG A 218 5.88 0.26 17.47
C ARG A 218 7.18 -0.49 17.78
N SER A 219 7.42 -0.83 19.05
CA SER A 219 8.64 -1.51 19.46
C SER A 219 8.75 -2.92 18.89
N ALA A 220 7.65 -3.67 18.83
CA ALA A 220 7.63 -4.99 18.22
C ALA A 220 7.93 -4.92 16.71
N MET A 221 7.28 -4.00 16.00
CA MET A 221 7.52 -3.79 14.57
C MET A 221 8.97 -3.41 14.28
N MET A 222 9.52 -2.45 15.04
CA MET A 222 10.91 -1.99 14.86
C MET A 222 11.94 -3.08 15.14
N ARG A 223 11.75 -3.90 16.19
CA ARG A 223 12.64 -5.05 16.49
C ARG A 223 12.75 -6.04 15.34
N HIS A 224 11.71 -6.14 14.52
CA HIS A 224 11.65 -7.07 13.40
C HIS A 224 11.80 -6.39 12.02
N GLY A 225 12.45 -5.20 12.00
CA GLY A 225 12.93 -4.56 10.79
C GLY A 225 11.94 -3.66 10.08
N PHE A 226 10.83 -3.30 10.72
CA PHE A 226 9.91 -2.31 10.17
C PHE A 226 10.26 -0.89 10.66
N LEU A 227 10.01 0.09 9.82
CA LEU A 227 10.12 1.51 10.12
C LEU A 227 8.71 2.09 10.29
N PRO A 228 8.45 2.81 11.38
CA PRO A 228 7.18 3.47 11.61
C PRO A 228 7.07 4.76 10.77
N LEU A 229 5.85 5.23 10.56
CA LEU A 229 5.55 6.56 10.04
C LEU A 229 5.32 7.53 11.22
N GLU A 230 5.71 8.80 11.06
CA GLU A 230 5.68 9.78 12.15
C GLU A 230 4.30 10.42 12.37
N ASN A 231 3.41 10.34 11.39
CA ASN A 231 2.07 10.92 11.46
C ASN A 231 0.93 9.88 11.56
N GLU A 232 1.28 8.55 11.61
CA GLU A 232 0.30 7.46 11.67
C GLU A 232 0.80 6.34 12.58
N TRP A 233 0.18 6.14 13.74
CA TRP A 233 0.61 5.14 14.73
C TRP A 233 0.47 3.69 14.23
N TRP A 234 -0.37 3.42 13.24
CA TRP A 234 -0.66 2.10 12.68
C TRP A 234 0.24 1.69 11.52
N HIS A 235 0.97 2.65 10.91
CA HIS A 235 1.65 2.48 9.63
C HIS A 235 3.12 2.08 9.78
N PHE A 236 3.49 0.97 9.13
CA PHE A 236 4.85 0.43 9.18
C PHE A 236 5.30 -0.09 7.83
N ARG A 237 6.52 0.24 7.45
CA ARG A 237 7.17 -0.19 6.21
C ARG A 237 8.42 -1.03 6.52
N LEU A 238 8.64 -2.15 5.83
CA LEU A 238 9.90 -2.91 5.96
C LEU A 238 11.09 -2.05 5.52
N ALA A 239 12.14 -1.97 6.35
CA ALA A 239 13.32 -1.14 6.09
C ALA A 239 14.05 -1.54 4.80
N ASN A 240 14.23 -2.85 4.62
CA ASN A 240 14.91 -3.43 3.45
C ASN A 240 13.87 -4.07 2.51
N GLU A 241 12.95 -3.26 1.99
CA GLU A 241 11.93 -3.74 1.06
C GLU A 241 12.54 -4.22 -0.26
N PRO A 242 12.05 -5.35 -0.83
CA PRO A 242 12.64 -5.93 -2.05
C PRO A 242 12.35 -5.12 -3.31
N PHE A 243 11.34 -4.26 -3.30
CA PHE A 243 10.88 -3.50 -4.47
C PHE A 243 10.73 -2.01 -4.17
N PRO A 244 11.82 -1.28 -3.84
CA PRO A 244 11.74 0.11 -3.38
C PRO A 244 11.21 1.08 -4.44
N ASP A 245 11.31 0.72 -5.72
CA ASP A 245 10.96 1.57 -6.86
C ASP A 245 9.80 1.03 -7.73
N THR A 246 9.20 -0.13 -7.34
CA THR A 246 8.14 -0.76 -8.12
C THR A 246 6.79 -0.56 -7.43
N TYR A 247 5.89 0.15 -8.10
CA TYR A 247 4.51 0.36 -7.64
C TYR A 247 3.59 -0.62 -8.36
N PHE A 248 3.26 -1.71 -7.68
CA PHE A 248 2.44 -2.78 -8.23
C PHE A 248 0.99 -2.35 -8.44
N ASN A 249 0.31 -2.99 -9.41
CA ASN A 249 -1.06 -2.64 -9.77
C ASN A 249 -1.96 -3.87 -10.07
N PHE A 250 -1.56 -5.07 -9.62
CA PHE A 250 -2.44 -6.24 -9.69
C PHE A 250 -3.54 -6.15 -8.60
N PRO A 251 -4.71 -6.80 -8.81
CA PRO A 251 -5.81 -6.70 -7.84
C PRO A 251 -5.51 -7.44 -6.54
N VAL A 252 -6.07 -6.92 -5.43
CA VAL A 252 -6.07 -7.58 -4.12
C VAL A 252 -7.13 -8.67 -4.13
N ARG A 253 -6.68 -9.89 -4.21
CA ARG A 253 -7.50 -11.12 -4.15
C ARG A 253 -6.63 -12.27 -3.66
N THR A 254 -7.24 -13.33 -3.20
CA THR A 254 -6.54 -14.54 -2.75
C THR A 254 -5.56 -15.03 -3.81
N LEU A 255 -4.29 -15.13 -3.44
CA LEU A 255 -3.26 -15.70 -4.30
C LEU A 255 -3.29 -17.23 -4.18
N PRO A 256 -3.01 -17.96 -5.28
CA PRO A 256 -2.88 -19.41 -5.22
C PRO A 256 -1.74 -19.79 -4.27
N ALA A 257 -1.91 -20.89 -3.56
CA ALA A 257 -0.82 -21.43 -2.75
C ALA A 257 0.42 -21.65 -3.63
N PRO A 258 1.63 -21.37 -3.13
CA PRO A 258 2.85 -21.65 -3.88
C PRO A 258 2.90 -23.11 -4.32
N ALA A 259 3.25 -23.37 -5.57
CA ALA A 259 3.43 -24.71 -6.08
C ALA A 259 4.49 -25.42 -5.19
N ARG A 260 4.13 -26.58 -4.66
CA ARG A 260 5.01 -27.41 -3.81
C ARG A 260 6.13 -28.02 -4.64
#